data_494e1c79b19ad0d5944c52db2935c5cf
#
_entry.id   494e1c79b19ad0d5944c52db2935c5cf
#
_cell.length_a   1.000
_cell.length_b   1.000
_cell.length_c   1.000
_cell.angle_alpha   90.00
_cell.angle_beta   90.00
_cell.angle_gamma   90.00
#
_symmetry.space_group_name_H-M   'P 1'
#
loop_
_entity.id
_entity.type
_entity.pdbx_description
1 polymer ?
#
loop_
_entity_poly.entity_id
_entity_poly.type
_entity_poly.pdbx_seq_one_letter_code
_entity_poly.pdbx_strand_id
1 'polypeptide(L)'
;IKEIDGVKCEPVEHLTIDLPEEVSGKAVEMVSIRKGEMTSMEARGSRMVCEFVIPSRGIIGLRNQLLTATAGEAIMAHRFFEYQPLKGDIAQRLNGSLVSMENGTAIPYSIDKLQERGKFFIDPGEDIYEGQVIGENSRQDDMTVNVTKTKKLSNVRSSGADDKAKIVPAIKFSLEEALEYIQKDEYVEVTPNHLRLRKIYLKEVDRKRNKVV
;
A
#
# COMPACT_ATOMS: atom_id res chain seq x y z
N ILE A 1 -6.01 19.52 7.98
CA ILE A 1 -7.12 19.56 8.95
C ILE A 1 -7.13 20.94 9.58
N LYS A 2 -8.31 21.56 9.67
CA LYS A 2 -8.56 22.85 10.36
C LYS A 2 -9.59 22.63 11.45
N GLU A 3 -9.53 23.46 12.48
CA GLU A 3 -10.60 23.52 13.48
C GLU A 3 -11.51 24.70 13.12
N ILE A 4 -12.79 24.42 12.93
CA ILE A 4 -13.84 25.40 12.59
C ILE A 4 -14.94 25.22 13.63
N ASP A 5 -15.22 26.25 14.40
CA ASP A 5 -16.25 26.26 15.47
C ASP A 5 -16.08 25.09 16.47
N GLY A 6 -14.84 24.74 16.81
CA GLY A 6 -14.51 23.64 17.73
C GLY A 6 -14.62 22.24 17.10
N VAL A 7 -14.90 22.13 15.81
CA VAL A 7 -14.99 20.87 15.07
C VAL A 7 -13.77 20.70 14.17
N LYS A 8 -13.13 19.52 14.23
CA LYS A 8 -12.05 19.17 13.29
C LYS A 8 -12.64 18.97 11.91
N CYS A 9 -12.22 19.79 10.95
CA CYS A 9 -12.65 19.74 9.56
C CYS A 9 -11.50 19.36 8.63
N GLU A 10 -11.83 18.66 7.55
CA GLU A 10 -10.91 18.30 6.47
C GLU A 10 -11.38 18.89 5.13
N PRO A 11 -10.45 19.16 4.20
CA PRO A 11 -10.82 19.60 2.87
C PRO A 11 -11.52 18.47 2.13
N VAL A 12 -12.59 18.79 1.43
CA VAL A 12 -13.30 17.90 0.52
C VAL A 12 -13.27 18.46 -0.90
N GLU A 13 -13.36 17.59 -1.87
CA GLU A 13 -13.27 17.92 -3.28
C GLU A 13 -14.47 17.37 -4.06
N HIS A 14 -14.89 18.09 -5.08
CA HIS A 14 -15.70 17.52 -6.15
C HIS A 14 -14.81 16.66 -7.01
N LEU A 15 -15.20 15.41 -7.16
CA LEU A 15 -14.53 14.41 -7.99
C LEU A 15 -15.47 13.98 -9.11
N THR A 16 -15.01 14.07 -10.36
CA THR A 16 -15.70 13.55 -11.53
C THR A 16 -14.90 12.41 -12.12
N ILE A 17 -15.55 11.28 -12.36
CA ILE A 17 -14.97 10.10 -12.99
C ILE A 17 -15.81 9.76 -14.22
N ASP A 18 -15.17 9.73 -15.39
CA ASP A 18 -15.73 9.25 -16.66
C ASP A 18 -15.06 7.92 -17.02
N LEU A 19 -15.84 6.86 -17.19
CA LEU A 19 -15.33 5.49 -17.35
C LEU A 19 -16.34 4.60 -18.11
N PRO A 20 -15.93 3.40 -18.62
CA PRO A 20 -16.85 2.46 -19.20
C PRO A 20 -17.93 2.02 -18.22
N GLU A 21 -19.18 1.91 -18.69
CA GLU A 21 -20.36 1.59 -17.85
C GLU A 21 -20.17 0.29 -17.05
N GLU A 22 -19.57 -0.73 -17.65
CA GLU A 22 -19.35 -2.07 -17.04
C GLU A 22 -18.48 -2.06 -15.79
N VAL A 23 -17.61 -1.05 -15.61
CA VAL A 23 -16.73 -0.91 -14.44
C VAL A 23 -17.19 0.19 -13.46
N SER A 24 -18.33 0.82 -13.71
CA SER A 24 -18.86 1.91 -12.89
C SER A 24 -19.10 1.51 -11.43
N GLY A 25 -19.67 0.31 -11.21
CA GLY A 25 -19.90 -0.22 -9.86
C GLY A 25 -18.62 -0.35 -9.03
N LYS A 26 -17.52 -0.79 -9.64
CA LYS A 26 -16.22 -0.90 -8.98
C LYS A 26 -15.63 0.47 -8.63
N ALA A 27 -15.80 1.46 -9.49
CA ALA A 27 -15.38 2.84 -9.20
C ALA A 27 -16.16 3.44 -8.01
N VAL A 28 -17.49 3.22 -7.98
CA VAL A 28 -18.33 3.65 -6.83
C VAL A 28 -17.87 3.00 -5.54
N GLU A 29 -17.58 1.72 -5.53
CA GLU A 29 -17.03 1.00 -4.37
C GLU A 29 -15.69 1.60 -3.92
N MET A 30 -14.75 1.83 -4.84
CA MET A 30 -13.43 2.41 -4.55
C MET A 30 -13.53 3.80 -3.91
N VAL A 31 -14.48 4.63 -4.37
CA VAL A 31 -14.72 5.96 -3.83
C VAL A 31 -15.42 5.89 -2.47
N SER A 32 -16.40 5.00 -2.32
CA SER A 32 -17.17 4.84 -1.07
C SER A 32 -16.30 4.37 0.10
N ILE A 33 -15.37 3.42 -0.12
CA ILE A 33 -14.39 2.97 0.88
C ILE A 33 -13.52 4.15 1.36
N ARG A 34 -13.28 5.14 0.49
CA ARG A 34 -12.52 6.36 0.76
C ARG A 34 -13.37 7.50 1.34
N LYS A 35 -14.58 7.19 1.82
CA LYS A 35 -15.54 8.16 2.38
C LYS A 35 -16.03 9.20 1.37
N GLY A 36 -15.97 8.88 0.07
CA GLY A 36 -16.62 9.67 -0.96
C GLY A 36 -18.12 9.39 -1.01
N GLU A 37 -18.89 10.43 -1.24
CA GLU A 37 -20.35 10.39 -1.38
C GLU A 37 -20.72 10.72 -2.81
N MET A 38 -21.48 9.84 -3.45
CA MET A 38 -21.93 10.04 -4.83
C MET A 38 -23.02 11.13 -4.88
N THR A 39 -22.85 12.10 -5.76
CA THR A 39 -23.81 13.20 -5.99
C THR A 39 -24.61 13.02 -7.26
N SER A 40 -23.99 12.51 -8.33
CA SER A 40 -24.70 12.19 -9.57
C SER A 40 -24.09 11.01 -10.31
N MET A 41 -24.86 10.38 -11.20
CA MET A 41 -24.42 9.33 -12.08
C MET A 41 -25.22 9.38 -13.37
N GLU A 42 -24.56 9.63 -14.50
CA GLU A 42 -25.18 9.83 -15.79
C GLU A 42 -24.57 8.92 -16.86
N ALA A 43 -25.43 8.21 -17.59
CA ALA A 43 -25.00 7.44 -18.75
C ALA A 43 -24.77 8.34 -19.97
N ARG A 44 -23.63 8.20 -20.63
CA ARG A 44 -23.27 8.90 -21.89
C ARG A 44 -22.81 7.89 -22.94
N GLY A 45 -23.76 7.30 -23.64
CA GLY A 45 -23.49 6.22 -24.59
C GLY A 45 -23.02 4.96 -23.87
N SER A 46 -21.81 4.47 -24.16
CA SER A 46 -21.16 3.32 -23.51
C SER A 46 -20.35 3.69 -22.27
N ARG A 47 -20.41 4.96 -21.87
CA ARG A 47 -19.66 5.48 -20.72
C ARG A 47 -20.59 5.99 -19.64
N MET A 48 -20.08 6.00 -18.41
CA MET A 48 -20.75 6.51 -17.24
C MET A 48 -19.94 7.69 -16.66
N VAL A 49 -20.61 8.80 -16.41
CA VAL A 49 -20.02 9.93 -15.67
C VAL A 49 -20.57 9.92 -14.25
N CYS A 50 -19.68 9.73 -13.29
CA CYS A 50 -19.99 9.69 -11.87
C CYS A 50 -19.41 10.92 -11.17
N GLU A 51 -20.20 11.61 -10.37
CA GLU A 51 -19.75 12.75 -9.57
C GLU A 51 -19.84 12.43 -8.08
N PHE A 52 -18.85 12.89 -7.33
CA PHE A 52 -18.72 12.63 -5.90
C PHE A 52 -18.22 13.87 -5.16
N VAL A 53 -18.51 13.90 -3.85
CA VAL A 53 -17.80 14.71 -2.87
C VAL A 53 -16.95 13.79 -2.01
N ILE A 54 -15.64 13.99 -2.00
CA ILE A 54 -14.68 13.10 -1.37
C ILE A 54 -13.65 13.90 -0.55
N PRO A 55 -13.21 13.43 0.64
CA PRO A 55 -12.06 14.01 1.33
C PRO A 55 -10.81 14.03 0.44
N SER A 56 -10.06 15.14 0.43
CA SER A 56 -8.84 15.26 -0.41
C SER A 56 -7.86 14.12 -0.18
N ARG A 57 -7.75 13.61 1.07
CA ARG A 57 -6.92 12.43 1.39
C ARG A 57 -7.43 11.13 0.76
N GLY A 58 -8.71 11.05 0.40
CA GLY A 58 -9.31 9.89 -0.29
C GLY A 58 -8.97 9.82 -1.78
N ILE A 59 -8.48 10.93 -2.35
CA ILE A 59 -8.07 11.00 -3.76
C ILE A 59 -6.68 10.37 -3.96
N ILE A 60 -5.85 10.37 -2.91
CA ILE A 60 -4.50 9.81 -2.95
C ILE A 60 -4.58 8.33 -3.38
N GLY A 61 -3.86 7.96 -4.44
CA GLY A 61 -3.83 6.62 -5.01
C GLY A 61 -5.07 6.18 -5.82
N LEU A 62 -6.17 6.92 -5.74
CA LEU A 62 -7.41 6.56 -6.42
C LEU A 62 -7.24 6.52 -7.95
N ARG A 63 -6.51 7.49 -8.53
CA ARG A 63 -6.29 7.56 -9.98
C ARG A 63 -5.62 6.31 -10.53
N ASN A 64 -4.55 5.84 -9.89
CA ASN A 64 -3.81 4.66 -10.32
C ASN A 64 -4.67 3.40 -10.24
N GLN A 65 -5.47 3.29 -9.18
CA GLN A 65 -6.39 2.16 -9.01
C GLN A 65 -7.51 2.17 -10.05
N LEU A 66 -8.07 3.34 -10.37
CA LEU A 66 -9.07 3.48 -11.44
C LEU A 66 -8.49 3.13 -12.81
N LEU A 67 -7.30 3.65 -13.15
CA LEU A 67 -6.63 3.32 -14.40
C LEU A 67 -6.35 1.82 -14.52
N THR A 68 -5.89 1.16 -13.45
CA THR A 68 -5.68 -0.29 -13.43
C THR A 68 -7.00 -1.05 -13.61
N ALA A 69 -8.08 -0.62 -12.93
CA ALA A 69 -9.38 -1.27 -13.01
C ALA A 69 -10.06 -1.13 -14.36
N THR A 70 -9.75 -0.07 -15.10
CA THR A 70 -10.36 0.27 -16.40
C THR A 70 -9.42 0.07 -17.58
N ALA A 71 -8.30 -0.64 -17.39
CA ALA A 71 -7.25 -0.81 -18.41
C ALA A 71 -6.77 0.54 -19.04
N GLY A 72 -6.76 1.61 -18.24
CA GLY A 72 -6.33 2.95 -18.65
C GLY A 72 -7.43 3.86 -19.19
N GLU A 73 -8.68 3.39 -19.28
CA GLU A 73 -9.77 4.14 -19.92
C GLU A 73 -10.46 5.16 -19.01
N ALA A 74 -10.24 5.14 -17.69
CA ALA A 74 -10.85 6.10 -16.77
C ALA A 74 -10.25 7.51 -16.94
N ILE A 75 -11.12 8.51 -16.99
CA ILE A 75 -10.77 9.92 -16.91
C ILE A 75 -11.20 10.43 -15.54
N MET A 76 -10.29 11.05 -14.80
CA MET A 76 -10.53 11.55 -13.47
C MET A 76 -10.15 13.02 -13.38
N ALA A 77 -11.08 13.84 -12.90
CA ALA A 77 -10.87 15.25 -12.59
C ALA A 77 -11.40 15.57 -11.19
N HIS A 78 -10.70 16.44 -10.48
CA HIS A 78 -11.12 16.85 -9.14
C HIS A 78 -10.79 18.33 -8.90
N ARG A 79 -11.55 18.96 -8.00
CA ARG A 79 -11.33 20.35 -7.59
C ARG A 79 -11.75 20.53 -6.14
N PHE A 80 -11.06 21.40 -5.42
CA PHE A 80 -11.46 21.81 -4.07
C PHE A 80 -12.92 22.29 -4.04
N PHE A 81 -13.66 21.86 -3.03
CA PHE A 81 -15.02 22.27 -2.78
C PHE A 81 -15.11 23.10 -1.51
N GLU A 82 -14.99 22.49 -0.34
CA GLU A 82 -15.13 23.17 0.95
C GLU A 82 -14.40 22.38 2.07
N TYR A 83 -14.52 22.86 3.30
CA TYR A 83 -14.13 22.09 4.49
C TYR A 83 -15.37 21.47 5.13
N GLN A 84 -15.33 20.15 5.39
CA GLN A 84 -16.38 19.41 6.08
C GLN A 84 -15.82 18.72 7.34
N PRO A 85 -16.68 18.37 8.32
CA PRO A 85 -16.25 17.59 9.47
C PRO A 85 -15.47 16.33 9.08
N LEU A 86 -14.42 16.01 9.84
CA LEU A 86 -13.55 14.86 9.59
C LEU A 86 -14.38 13.56 9.55
N LYS A 87 -14.38 12.86 8.42
CA LYS A 87 -15.17 11.63 8.17
C LYS A 87 -14.57 10.33 8.76
N GLY A 88 -13.66 10.47 9.71
CA GLY A 88 -12.99 9.30 10.32
C GLY A 88 -11.89 8.70 9.44
N ASP A 89 -11.45 7.48 9.75
CA ASP A 89 -10.32 6.87 9.07
C ASP A 89 -10.68 6.32 7.69
N ILE A 90 -9.77 6.48 6.74
CA ILE A 90 -9.81 5.83 5.43
C ILE A 90 -8.76 4.72 5.47
N ALA A 91 -9.19 3.47 5.26
CA ALA A 91 -8.27 2.36 5.11
C ALA A 91 -7.49 2.54 3.79
N GLN A 92 -6.17 2.66 3.88
CA GLN A 92 -5.32 2.84 2.70
C GLN A 92 -5.04 1.50 2.01
N ARG A 93 -4.79 0.45 2.79
CA ARG A 93 -4.65 -0.92 2.30
C ARG A 93 -5.25 -1.92 3.28
N LEU A 94 -5.68 -3.08 2.78
CA LEU A 94 -6.26 -4.15 3.60
C LEU A 94 -5.18 -5.07 4.18
N ASN A 95 -4.06 -5.23 3.48
CA ASN A 95 -3.00 -6.15 3.83
C ASN A 95 -1.97 -5.51 4.77
N GLY A 96 -1.45 -6.30 5.69
CA GLY A 96 -0.35 -5.92 6.58
C GLY A 96 1.00 -5.90 5.87
N SER A 97 2.05 -5.61 6.62
CA SER A 97 3.43 -5.55 6.16
C SER A 97 4.21 -6.80 6.53
N LEU A 98 5.14 -7.21 5.66
CA LEU A 98 6.27 -8.04 6.04
C LEU A 98 7.37 -7.13 6.56
N VAL A 99 7.71 -7.27 7.85
CA VAL A 99 8.66 -6.39 8.54
C VAL A 99 9.93 -7.17 8.88
N SER A 100 11.10 -6.60 8.57
CA SER A 100 12.36 -7.24 8.89
C SER A 100 12.57 -7.37 10.40
N MET A 101 13.00 -8.57 10.83
CA MET A 101 13.29 -8.89 12.23
C MET A 101 14.65 -8.35 12.71
N GLU A 102 15.61 -8.22 11.81
CA GLU A 102 16.99 -7.89 12.15
C GLU A 102 17.72 -7.17 11.01
N ASN A 103 18.90 -6.64 11.34
CA ASN A 103 19.80 -6.06 10.35
C ASN A 103 20.58 -7.17 9.63
N GLY A 104 20.84 -6.98 8.34
CA GLY A 104 21.66 -7.89 7.55
C GLY A 104 21.38 -7.79 6.07
N THR A 105 21.85 -8.78 5.32
CA THR A 105 21.65 -8.86 3.87
C THR A 105 20.58 -9.89 3.55
N ALA A 106 19.65 -9.55 2.66
CA ALA A 106 18.57 -10.44 2.24
C ALA A 106 19.10 -11.66 1.46
N ILE A 107 18.80 -12.85 1.95
CA ILE A 107 19.31 -14.11 1.39
C ILE A 107 18.27 -14.73 0.44
N PRO A 108 18.67 -15.14 -0.79
CA PRO A 108 17.74 -15.72 -1.77
C PRO A 108 16.91 -16.87 -1.21
N TYR A 109 17.54 -17.80 -0.47
CA TYR A 109 16.87 -18.94 0.15
C TYR A 109 15.75 -18.53 1.11
N SER A 110 15.97 -17.47 1.91
CA SER A 110 14.96 -16.99 2.88
C SER A 110 13.82 -16.29 2.18
N ILE A 111 14.09 -15.50 1.14
CA ILE A 111 13.04 -14.86 0.33
C ILE A 111 12.18 -15.94 -0.33
N ASP A 112 12.78 -16.94 -0.97
CA ASP A 112 12.09 -18.05 -1.63
C ASP A 112 11.11 -18.76 -0.69
N LYS A 113 11.53 -19.07 0.54
CA LYS A 113 10.70 -19.71 1.56
C LYS A 113 9.55 -18.83 2.09
N LEU A 114 9.66 -17.52 1.94
CA LEU A 114 8.69 -16.57 2.46
C LEU A 114 7.77 -15.99 1.36
N GLN A 115 8.00 -16.29 0.08
CA GLN A 115 7.18 -15.80 -1.04
C GLN A 115 5.70 -16.17 -0.93
N GLU A 116 5.37 -17.30 -0.29
CA GLU A 116 3.98 -17.69 -0.03
C GLU A 116 3.29 -16.76 0.99
N ARG A 117 4.05 -16.00 1.77
CA ARG A 117 3.54 -15.08 2.80
C ARG A 117 3.16 -13.72 2.24
N GLY A 118 3.64 -13.38 1.05
CA GLY A 118 3.34 -12.09 0.45
C GLY A 118 4.29 -11.69 -0.68
N LYS A 119 4.24 -10.42 -1.05
CA LYS A 119 5.05 -9.84 -2.13
C LYS A 119 6.20 -9.04 -1.53
N PHE A 120 7.41 -9.19 -2.05
CA PHE A 120 8.58 -8.49 -1.54
C PHE A 120 8.86 -7.17 -2.29
N PHE A 121 9.47 -6.21 -1.57
CA PHE A 121 9.93 -4.91 -2.08
C PHE A 121 11.45 -4.85 -2.18
N ILE A 122 12.13 -5.89 -1.71
CA ILE A 122 13.59 -6.03 -1.69
C ILE A 122 14.03 -7.16 -2.62
N ASP A 123 15.18 -6.96 -3.25
CA ASP A 123 15.85 -8.01 -4.02
C ASP A 123 16.83 -8.81 -3.16
N PRO A 124 17.18 -10.05 -3.55
CA PRO A 124 18.26 -10.77 -2.93
C PRO A 124 19.58 -9.99 -2.97
N GLY A 125 20.31 -9.99 -1.86
CA GLY A 125 21.57 -9.25 -1.72
C GLY A 125 21.43 -7.80 -1.26
N GLU A 126 20.21 -7.28 -1.12
CA GLU A 126 20.01 -5.95 -0.54
C GLU A 126 20.23 -5.95 0.98
N ASP A 127 20.85 -4.89 1.48
CA ASP A 127 20.99 -4.66 2.91
C ASP A 127 19.70 -4.11 3.50
N ILE A 128 19.28 -4.73 4.59
CA ILE A 128 18.05 -4.42 5.31
C ILE A 128 18.34 -4.18 6.80
N TYR A 129 17.37 -3.59 7.49
CA TYR A 129 17.47 -3.33 8.92
C TYR A 129 16.18 -3.69 9.67
N GLU A 130 16.31 -3.89 10.99
CA GLU A 130 15.18 -4.17 11.87
C GLU A 130 14.10 -3.09 11.76
N GLY A 131 12.83 -3.51 11.54
CA GLY A 131 11.71 -2.59 11.38
C GLY A 131 11.51 -2.03 9.98
N GLN A 132 12.37 -2.33 9.01
CA GLN A 132 12.14 -2.03 7.61
C GLN A 132 10.95 -2.85 7.08
N VAL A 133 10.05 -2.21 6.34
CA VAL A 133 8.97 -2.88 5.60
C VAL A 133 9.57 -3.42 4.31
N ILE A 134 9.69 -4.73 4.24
CA ILE A 134 10.35 -5.44 3.15
C ILE A 134 9.39 -6.14 2.20
N GLY A 135 8.09 -6.05 2.46
CA GLY A 135 7.06 -6.63 1.62
C GLY A 135 5.65 -6.37 2.14
N GLU A 136 4.66 -6.76 1.34
CA GLU A 136 3.25 -6.80 1.69
C GLU A 136 2.89 -8.22 2.13
N ASN A 137 2.25 -8.35 3.30
CA ASN A 137 1.73 -9.62 3.77
C ASN A 137 0.48 -10.02 2.97
N SER A 138 0.24 -11.30 2.75
CA SER A 138 -1.01 -11.81 2.19
C SER A 138 -2.20 -11.74 3.16
N ARG A 139 -1.94 -11.42 4.44
CA ARG A 139 -2.94 -11.26 5.51
C ARG A 139 -3.01 -9.81 5.98
N GLN A 140 -4.07 -9.47 6.70
CA GLN A 140 -4.30 -8.11 7.20
C GLN A 140 -3.32 -7.67 8.30
N ASP A 141 -2.77 -8.62 9.06
CA ASP A 141 -1.83 -8.32 10.14
C ASP A 141 -0.39 -8.20 9.63
N ASP A 142 0.39 -7.36 10.29
CA ASP A 142 1.84 -7.30 10.09
C ASP A 142 2.50 -8.59 10.54
N MET A 143 3.51 -9.02 9.79
CA MET A 143 4.31 -10.18 10.12
C MET A 143 5.79 -9.83 10.16
N THR A 144 6.41 -10.03 11.33
CA THR A 144 7.87 -9.91 11.46
C THR A 144 8.53 -11.17 10.90
N VAL A 145 9.41 -11.02 9.92
CA VAL A 145 10.07 -12.12 9.21
C VAL A 145 11.58 -11.95 9.20
N ASN A 146 12.29 -13.07 9.14
CA ASN A 146 13.75 -13.09 9.02
C ASN A 146 14.15 -13.56 7.63
N VAL A 147 14.71 -12.64 6.83
CA VAL A 147 15.20 -12.92 5.46
C VAL A 147 16.72 -13.00 5.38
N THR A 148 17.43 -12.95 6.51
CA THR A 148 18.90 -13.05 6.56
C THR A 148 19.40 -14.48 6.83
N LYS A 149 18.49 -15.43 7.11
CA LYS A 149 18.83 -16.81 7.43
C LYS A 149 19.37 -17.58 6.23
N THR A 150 20.56 -18.12 6.38
CA THR A 150 21.13 -19.07 5.41
C THR A 150 20.54 -20.47 5.57
N LYS A 151 20.61 -21.27 4.51
CA LYS A 151 20.30 -22.70 4.56
C LYS A 151 21.26 -23.37 5.56
N LYS A 152 20.74 -24.06 6.58
CA LYS A 152 21.60 -24.88 7.45
C LYS A 152 22.23 -25.97 6.60
N LEU A 153 23.53 -26.04 6.61
CA LEU A 153 24.27 -27.14 5.98
C LEU A 153 23.87 -28.46 6.70
N SER A 154 23.03 -29.26 6.08
CA SER A 154 22.76 -30.60 6.51
C SER A 154 23.77 -31.50 5.81
N ASN A 155 24.51 -32.38 6.56
CA ASN A 155 25.48 -33.34 6.05
C ASN A 155 24.86 -34.50 5.23
N VAL A 156 23.71 -34.30 4.63
CA VAL A 156 23.08 -35.28 3.74
C VAL A 156 23.62 -35.04 2.35
N ARG A 157 24.47 -35.94 1.90
CA ARG A 157 24.90 -36.12 0.50
C ARG A 157 23.69 -36.49 -0.35
N SER A 158 22.80 -35.59 -0.66
CA SER A 158 21.89 -35.72 -1.78
C SER A 158 22.47 -34.91 -2.93
N SER A 159 23.06 -35.60 -3.88
CA SER A 159 23.36 -35.10 -5.23
C SER A 159 22.02 -34.87 -5.99
N GLY A 160 21.17 -34.05 -5.46
CA GLY A 160 19.96 -33.58 -6.11
C GLY A 160 20.15 -32.12 -6.45
N ALA A 161 19.84 -31.77 -7.67
CA ALA A 161 19.91 -30.42 -8.23
C ALA A 161 19.57 -29.36 -7.18
N ASP A 162 20.44 -28.38 -6.97
CA ASP A 162 20.11 -27.14 -6.33
C ASP A 162 18.96 -26.53 -7.17
N ASP A 163 17.72 -26.76 -6.75
CA ASP A 163 16.57 -26.07 -7.32
C ASP A 163 16.88 -24.58 -7.19
N LYS A 164 17.22 -23.98 -8.33
CA LYS A 164 17.44 -22.53 -8.39
C LYS A 164 16.18 -21.86 -7.85
N ALA A 165 16.30 -21.18 -6.72
CA ALA A 165 15.21 -20.47 -6.09
C ALA A 165 14.51 -19.60 -7.16
N LYS A 166 13.24 -19.88 -7.43
CA LYS A 166 12.41 -19.04 -8.34
C LYS A 166 11.92 -17.86 -7.54
N ILE A 167 12.70 -16.80 -7.49
CA ILE A 167 12.34 -15.57 -6.80
C ILE A 167 11.53 -14.70 -7.75
N VAL A 168 10.34 -14.31 -7.30
CA VAL A 168 9.51 -13.32 -7.98
C VAL A 168 10.20 -11.96 -7.86
N PRO A 169 10.34 -11.17 -8.95
CA PRO A 169 10.93 -9.84 -8.90
C PRO A 169 10.29 -8.96 -7.83
N ALA A 170 11.10 -8.19 -7.14
CA ALA A 170 10.63 -7.25 -6.11
C ALA A 170 9.79 -6.12 -6.72
N ILE A 171 8.75 -5.70 -6.02
CA ILE A 171 8.00 -4.50 -6.37
C ILE A 171 8.82 -3.28 -5.97
N LYS A 172 9.14 -2.41 -6.91
CA LYS A 172 9.83 -1.15 -6.64
C LYS A 172 8.84 0.00 -6.78
N PHE A 173 8.79 0.84 -5.77
CA PHE A 173 7.91 2.00 -5.72
C PHE A 173 8.62 3.26 -6.21
N SER A 174 7.91 4.12 -6.92
CA SER A 174 8.25 5.54 -7.01
C SER A 174 7.97 6.21 -5.66
N LEU A 175 8.42 7.46 -5.48
CA LEU A 175 8.15 8.20 -4.25
C LEU A 175 6.64 8.38 -4.03
N GLU A 176 5.91 8.70 -5.08
CA GLU A 176 4.47 8.88 -5.08
C GLU A 176 3.75 7.59 -4.66
N GLU A 177 4.09 6.47 -5.29
CA GLU A 177 3.51 5.16 -4.94
C GLU A 177 3.84 4.75 -3.51
N ALA A 178 5.04 5.03 -3.03
CA ALA A 178 5.44 4.75 -1.65
C ALA A 178 4.61 5.57 -0.64
N LEU A 179 4.38 6.87 -0.92
CA LEU A 179 3.54 7.73 -0.09
C LEU A 179 2.06 7.32 -0.11
N GLU A 180 1.58 6.79 -1.23
CA GLU A 180 0.24 6.21 -1.35
C GLU A 180 0.10 4.89 -0.59
N TYR A 181 1.18 4.12 -0.52
CA TYR A 181 1.18 2.76 0.02
C TYR A 181 1.24 2.72 1.54
N ILE A 182 2.01 3.62 2.20
CA ILE A 182 2.27 3.58 3.64
C ILE A 182 1.00 3.72 4.48
N GLN A 183 1.02 3.08 5.65
CA GLN A 183 0.01 3.23 6.70
C GLN A 183 0.44 4.26 7.75
N LYS A 184 -0.47 4.58 8.70
CA LYS A 184 -0.25 5.57 9.77
C LYS A 184 0.95 5.30 10.66
N ASP A 185 1.34 4.03 10.79
CA ASP A 185 2.46 3.56 11.59
C ASP A 185 3.74 3.35 10.78
N GLU A 186 3.78 3.87 9.55
CA GLU A 186 4.88 3.70 8.61
C GLU A 186 5.42 5.04 8.11
N TYR A 187 6.68 5.06 7.72
CA TYR A 187 7.36 6.18 7.07
C TYR A 187 7.99 5.75 5.75
N VAL A 188 8.06 6.68 4.81
CA VAL A 188 8.93 6.59 3.64
C VAL A 188 10.27 7.22 4.01
N GLU A 189 11.34 6.45 3.90
CA GLU A 189 12.70 6.90 4.07
C GLU A 189 13.33 7.12 2.70
N VAL A 190 13.73 8.36 2.43
CA VAL A 190 14.35 8.76 1.18
C VAL A 190 15.82 9.13 1.45
N THR A 191 16.72 8.42 0.79
CA THR A 191 18.15 8.72 0.78
C THR A 191 18.62 8.93 -0.65
N PRO A 192 19.84 9.47 -0.89
CA PRO A 192 20.32 9.64 -2.26
C PRO A 192 20.32 8.36 -3.12
N ASN A 193 20.45 7.19 -2.47
CA ASN A 193 20.59 5.90 -3.16
C ASN A 193 19.40 4.95 -2.99
N HIS A 194 18.52 5.20 -2.00
CA HIS A 194 17.47 4.25 -1.64
C HIS A 194 16.18 4.96 -1.27
N LEU A 195 15.07 4.36 -1.70
CA LEU A 195 13.74 4.63 -1.20
C LEU A 195 13.29 3.38 -0.44
N ARG A 196 13.00 3.52 0.85
CA ARG A 196 12.64 2.42 1.75
C ARG A 196 11.36 2.76 2.52
N LEU A 197 10.60 1.73 2.84
CA LEU A 197 9.49 1.83 3.76
C LEU A 197 9.92 1.29 5.12
N ARG A 198 9.49 1.90 6.21
CA ARG A 198 9.81 1.42 7.54
C ARG A 198 8.69 1.69 8.54
N LYS A 199 8.64 0.91 9.60
CA LYS A 199 7.77 1.21 10.74
C LYS A 199 8.30 2.41 11.52
N ILE A 200 7.39 3.18 12.16
CA ILE A 200 7.74 4.28 13.07
C ILE A 200 8.61 3.73 14.21
N TYR A 201 8.14 2.65 14.84
CA TYR A 201 8.89 1.91 15.87
C TYR A 201 9.60 0.73 15.23
N LEU A 202 10.93 0.80 15.17
CA LEU A 202 11.73 -0.23 14.50
C LEU A 202 11.69 -1.57 15.24
N LYS A 203 11.80 -1.55 16.58
CA LYS A 203 11.78 -2.77 17.39
C LYS A 203 10.36 -3.34 17.52
N GLU A 204 10.24 -4.65 17.39
CA GLU A 204 8.95 -5.34 17.52
C GLU A 204 8.29 -5.13 18.88
N VAL A 205 9.08 -5.10 19.95
CA VAL A 205 8.58 -4.86 21.33
C VAL A 205 7.92 -3.50 21.42
N ASP A 206 8.52 -2.47 20.82
CA ASP A 206 7.98 -1.10 20.86
C ASP A 206 6.72 -0.98 20.00
N ARG A 207 6.66 -1.67 18.82
CA ARG A 207 5.44 -1.76 18.03
C ARG A 207 4.27 -2.38 18.81
N LYS A 208 4.55 -3.46 19.56
CA LYS A 208 3.52 -4.12 20.39
C LYS A 208 3.02 -3.25 21.54
N ARG A 209 3.90 -2.43 22.15
CA ARG A 209 3.54 -1.51 23.24
C ARG A 209 2.75 -0.29 22.75
N ASN A 210 3.09 0.21 21.58
CA ASN A 210 2.53 1.44 21.01
C ASN A 210 1.58 1.14 19.84
N LYS A 211 0.86 -0.01 19.87
CA LYS A 211 -0.16 -0.29 18.86
C LYS A 211 -1.12 0.90 18.86
N VAL A 212 -1.09 1.67 17.78
CA VAL A 212 -2.09 2.72 17.51
C VAL A 212 -3.40 2.00 17.25
N VAL A 213 -4.32 2.12 18.19
CA VAL A 213 -5.69 1.59 18.08
C VAL A 213 -6.50 2.48 17.14
#